data_7f9b64169a405037c7ec740f6b4e7f8d
#
_entry.id   7f9b64169a405037c7ec740f6b4e7f8d
#
_cell.length_a   1.000
_cell.length_b   1.000
_cell.length_c   1.000
_cell.angle_alpha   90.00
_cell.angle_beta   90.00
_cell.angle_gamma   90.00
#
_symmetry.space_group_name_H-M   'P 1'
#
loop_
_entity.id
_entity.type
_entity.pdbx_description
1 polymer ?
#
loop_
_entity_poly.entity_id
_entity_poly.type
_entity_poly.pdbx_seq_one_letter_code
_entity_poly.pdbx_strand_id
1 'polypeptide(L)'
;MTCDEVKPLLDAHLDEEIDPKQRETLDSHLKTCFSCARDLETLKTVQNSVRRAMHSYRAPPHLRDQVRSALRGAVYVDRPARHAAWQPWGAIAAAVGFCGLLSAPFIVNSRNQSRLVAEELLSAHERALVGRSVDVVSSDQHTVKPWFNGKLPFSPPVTDLRAEGFPLEGGRVDYAGERPVAALVYSRRLHRIDVFVWPAEGEKPPPERFARNGYTEISWTRDNFLFTAVSDLNGAELTAFTRLLMNQ
;
A
#
# COMPACT_ATOMS: atom_id res chain seq x y z
N MET A 1 32.60 -22.51 -12.47
CA MET A 1 31.33 -21.82 -12.59
C MET A 1 31.16 -21.33 -14.04
N THR A 2 30.08 -21.67 -14.69
CA THR A 2 29.77 -21.22 -16.06
C THR A 2 29.11 -19.84 -16.05
N CYS A 3 29.07 -19.14 -17.20
CA CYS A 3 28.42 -17.83 -17.29
C CYS A 3 26.92 -17.89 -16.92
N ASP A 4 26.25 -18.98 -17.26
CA ASP A 4 24.82 -19.17 -16.97
C ASP A 4 24.53 -19.40 -15.48
N GLU A 5 25.51 -19.94 -14.74
CA GLU A 5 25.45 -20.06 -13.29
C GLU A 5 25.78 -18.74 -12.56
N VAL A 6 26.57 -17.88 -13.20
CA VAL A 6 27.01 -16.59 -12.64
C VAL A 6 25.92 -15.53 -12.74
N LYS A 7 25.23 -15.43 -13.88
CA LYS A 7 24.24 -14.36 -14.15
C LYS A 7 23.19 -14.20 -13.03
N PRO A 8 22.52 -15.26 -12.55
CA PRO A 8 21.53 -15.13 -11.50
C PRO A 8 22.10 -14.74 -10.12
N LEU A 9 23.44 -14.84 -9.93
CA LEU A 9 24.11 -14.48 -8.68
C LEU A 9 24.61 -13.04 -8.65
N LEU A 10 24.59 -12.31 -9.79
CA LEU A 10 25.11 -10.95 -9.85
C LEU A 10 24.29 -9.98 -9.00
N ASP A 11 22.96 -10.12 -8.96
CA ASP A 11 22.08 -9.27 -8.17
C ASP A 11 22.30 -9.50 -6.69
N ALA A 12 22.30 -10.77 -6.23
CA ALA A 12 22.59 -11.14 -4.85
C ALA A 12 24.00 -10.70 -4.40
N HIS A 13 24.97 -10.70 -5.32
CA HIS A 13 26.33 -10.19 -5.05
C HIS A 13 26.34 -8.67 -4.84
N LEU A 14 25.55 -7.91 -5.62
CA LEU A 14 25.42 -6.47 -5.47
C LEU A 14 24.74 -6.06 -4.17
N ASP A 15 23.78 -6.85 -3.71
CA ASP A 15 23.01 -6.59 -2.51
C ASP A 15 23.67 -7.19 -1.24
N GLU A 16 24.89 -7.78 -1.40
CA GLU A 16 25.67 -8.43 -0.32
C GLU A 16 24.96 -9.63 0.34
N GLU A 17 23.96 -10.21 -0.33
CA GLU A 17 23.14 -11.33 0.15
C GLU A 17 23.67 -12.70 -0.30
N ILE A 18 24.80 -12.75 -1.02
CA ILE A 18 25.40 -14.00 -1.50
C ILE A 18 26.13 -14.77 -0.38
N ASP A 19 26.03 -16.11 -0.40
CA ASP A 19 26.76 -16.98 0.52
C ASP A 19 28.29 -16.79 0.37
N PRO A 20 29.08 -16.75 1.45
CA PRO A 20 30.53 -16.53 1.39
C PRO A 20 31.30 -17.51 0.49
N LYS A 21 30.88 -18.78 0.43
CA LYS A 21 31.53 -19.78 -0.46
C LYS A 21 31.22 -19.54 -1.93
N GLN A 22 29.98 -19.12 -2.22
CA GLN A 22 29.59 -18.77 -3.59
C GLN A 22 30.26 -17.48 -4.06
N ARG A 23 30.48 -16.51 -3.15
CA ARG A 23 31.18 -15.24 -3.43
C ARG A 23 32.60 -15.50 -3.91
N GLU A 24 33.37 -16.37 -3.25
CA GLU A 24 34.74 -16.66 -3.66
C GLU A 24 34.83 -17.26 -5.06
N THR A 25 33.92 -18.16 -5.41
CA THR A 25 33.86 -18.78 -6.75
C THR A 25 33.40 -17.79 -7.81
N LEU A 26 32.43 -16.90 -7.47
CA LEU A 26 31.97 -15.82 -8.32
C LEU A 26 33.08 -14.81 -8.60
N ASP A 27 33.79 -14.34 -7.59
CA ASP A 27 34.90 -13.39 -7.70
C ASP A 27 36.04 -13.95 -8.57
N SER A 28 36.30 -15.25 -8.47
CA SER A 28 37.28 -15.93 -9.34
C SER A 28 36.83 -15.94 -10.81
N HIS A 29 35.55 -16.17 -11.09
CA HIS A 29 35.00 -16.12 -12.45
C HIS A 29 35.02 -14.68 -13.01
N LEU A 30 34.64 -13.69 -12.23
CA LEU A 30 34.63 -12.29 -12.63
C LEU A 30 36.01 -11.74 -13.00
N LYS A 31 37.08 -12.28 -12.42
CA LYS A 31 38.48 -11.94 -12.80
C LYS A 31 38.87 -12.47 -14.15
N THR A 32 38.25 -13.54 -14.64
CA THR A 32 38.63 -14.25 -15.87
C THR A 32 37.63 -14.04 -17.01
N CYS A 33 36.38 -13.73 -16.70
CA CYS A 33 35.31 -13.56 -17.69
C CYS A 33 34.92 -12.09 -17.87
N PHE A 34 35.36 -11.50 -18.98
CA PHE A 34 35.08 -10.10 -19.31
C PHE A 34 33.58 -9.80 -19.50
N SER A 35 32.82 -10.75 -20.06
CA SER A 35 31.36 -10.55 -20.24
C SER A 35 30.62 -10.38 -18.91
N CYS A 36 30.83 -11.31 -17.98
CA CYS A 36 30.15 -11.24 -16.66
C CYS A 36 30.63 -10.05 -15.81
N ALA A 37 31.92 -9.68 -15.92
CA ALA A 37 32.43 -8.47 -15.29
C ALA A 37 31.77 -7.20 -15.84
N ARG A 38 31.54 -7.11 -17.14
CA ARG A 38 30.84 -6.00 -17.79
C ARG A 38 29.36 -5.94 -17.39
N ASP A 39 28.70 -7.08 -17.31
CA ASP A 39 27.31 -7.16 -16.86
C ASP A 39 27.19 -6.63 -15.41
N LEU A 40 28.11 -7.02 -14.53
CA LEU A 40 28.18 -6.52 -13.15
C LEU A 40 28.37 -5.01 -13.10
N GLU A 41 29.25 -4.43 -13.90
CA GLU A 41 29.46 -2.97 -13.95
C GLU A 41 28.22 -2.22 -14.49
N THR A 42 27.47 -2.82 -15.40
CA THR A 42 26.21 -2.27 -15.89
C THR A 42 25.17 -2.23 -14.75
N LEU A 43 25.03 -3.32 -14.02
CA LEU A 43 24.11 -3.40 -12.85
C LEU A 43 24.51 -2.40 -11.76
N LYS A 44 25.79 -2.25 -11.43
CA LYS A 44 26.28 -1.22 -10.50
C LYS A 44 25.92 0.20 -10.95
N THR A 45 26.01 0.48 -12.24
CA THR A 45 25.67 1.78 -12.79
C THR A 45 24.19 2.09 -12.63
N VAL A 46 23.32 1.11 -12.87
CA VAL A 46 21.87 1.20 -12.66
C VAL A 46 21.58 1.41 -11.16
N GLN A 47 22.15 0.58 -10.29
CA GLN A 47 21.97 0.70 -8.82
C GLN A 47 22.38 2.09 -8.31
N ASN A 48 23.52 2.60 -8.76
CA ASN A 48 24.00 3.95 -8.38
C ASN A 48 23.10 5.07 -8.92
N SER A 49 22.49 4.88 -10.08
CA SER A 49 21.55 5.85 -10.65
C SER A 49 20.26 5.89 -9.85
N VAL A 50 19.73 4.72 -9.47
CA VAL A 50 18.57 4.59 -8.58
C VAL A 50 18.86 5.20 -7.20
N ARG A 51 19.99 4.85 -6.59
CA ARG A 51 20.40 5.43 -5.28
C ARG A 51 20.47 6.96 -5.32
N ARG A 52 21.01 7.55 -6.38
CA ARG A 52 21.07 9.01 -6.54
C ARG A 52 19.68 9.63 -6.68
N ALA A 53 18.77 8.99 -7.41
CA ALA A 53 17.40 9.45 -7.54
C ALA A 53 16.63 9.36 -6.20
N MET A 54 16.92 8.35 -5.38
CA MET A 54 16.28 8.15 -4.08
C MET A 54 16.81 9.07 -2.96
N HIS A 55 17.96 9.73 -3.13
CA HIS A 55 18.51 10.66 -2.12
C HIS A 55 17.66 11.92 -1.89
N SER A 56 16.62 12.13 -2.68
CA SER A 56 15.66 13.22 -2.47
C SER A 56 14.70 12.98 -1.30
N TYR A 57 14.61 11.75 -0.78
CA TYR A 57 13.75 11.43 0.35
C TYR A 57 14.44 11.74 1.68
N ARG A 58 14.03 12.85 2.32
CA ARG A 58 14.43 13.15 3.70
C ARG A 58 13.57 12.36 4.66
N ALA A 59 14.21 11.55 5.50
CA ALA A 59 13.55 10.90 6.61
C ALA A 59 12.89 11.94 7.53
N PRO A 60 11.68 11.73 8.04
CA PRO A 60 11.05 12.61 9.01
C PRO A 60 11.96 12.82 10.23
N PRO A 61 12.05 14.07 10.78
CA PRO A 61 12.98 14.39 11.86
C PRO A 61 12.84 13.49 13.10
N HIS A 62 11.63 13.06 13.39
CA HIS A 62 11.30 12.22 14.55
C HIS A 62 11.62 10.71 14.36
N LEU A 63 11.89 10.26 13.15
CA LEU A 63 12.16 8.83 12.87
C LEU A 63 13.38 8.31 13.63
N ARG A 64 14.44 9.11 13.71
CA ARG A 64 15.66 8.75 14.45
C ARG A 64 15.37 8.49 15.94
N ASP A 65 14.52 9.34 16.55
CA ASP A 65 14.18 9.21 17.96
C ASP A 65 13.22 8.03 18.21
N GLN A 66 12.32 7.76 17.27
CA GLN A 66 11.47 6.56 17.30
C GLN A 66 12.29 5.27 17.20
N VAL A 67 13.25 5.18 16.28
CA VAL A 67 14.15 4.02 16.16
C VAL A 67 15.00 3.85 17.42
N ARG A 68 15.57 4.95 17.96
CA ARG A 68 16.36 4.89 19.20
C ARG A 68 15.53 4.47 20.41
N SER A 69 14.27 4.91 20.52
CA SER A 69 13.38 4.50 21.61
C SER A 69 12.98 3.04 21.49
N ALA A 70 12.71 2.55 20.27
CA ALA A 70 12.43 1.12 20.02
C ALA A 70 13.63 0.23 20.37
N LEU A 71 14.85 0.62 19.97
CA LEU A 71 16.08 -0.12 20.30
C LEU A 71 16.37 -0.11 21.82
N ARG A 72 16.12 0.98 22.52
CA ARG A 72 16.27 1.03 24.00
C ARG A 72 15.27 0.13 24.71
N GLY A 73 14.04 0.00 24.19
CA GLY A 73 13.03 -0.93 24.68
C GLY A 73 13.42 -2.41 24.48
N ALA A 74 14.13 -2.72 23.38
CA ALA A 74 14.59 -4.07 23.07
C ALA A 74 15.80 -4.54 23.90
N VAL A 75 16.57 -3.63 24.50
CA VAL A 75 17.81 -3.93 25.29
C VAL A 75 17.50 -4.08 26.78
N TYR A 76 16.25 -4.18 27.21
CA TYR A 76 15.94 -4.45 28.61
C TYR A 76 16.06 -5.94 28.92
N VAL A 77 17.29 -6.42 29.09
CA VAL A 77 17.62 -7.72 29.64
C VAL A 77 17.83 -7.57 31.15
N ASP A 78 16.99 -8.30 31.89
CA ASP A 78 17.20 -8.84 33.24
C ASP A 78 17.84 -7.93 34.30
N ARG A 79 17.02 -7.30 35.13
CA ARG A 79 17.37 -6.92 36.50
C ARG A 79 16.66 -7.85 37.47
N PRO A 80 17.34 -8.51 38.42
CA PRO A 80 16.70 -9.39 39.40
C PRO A 80 15.69 -8.58 40.24
N ALA A 81 14.48 -9.14 40.32
CA ALA A 81 13.36 -8.55 41.07
C ALA A 81 13.71 -8.51 42.56
N ARG A 82 13.83 -7.32 43.14
CA ARG A 82 13.71 -7.10 44.59
C ARG A 82 12.23 -7.28 44.97
N HIS A 83 11.95 -8.27 45.82
CA HIS A 83 10.62 -8.52 46.39
C HIS A 83 10.20 -7.32 47.25
N ALA A 84 9.41 -6.44 46.69
CA ALA A 84 8.65 -5.43 47.44
C ALA A 84 7.26 -6.01 47.74
N ALA A 85 6.85 -5.94 49.00
CA ALA A 85 5.56 -6.41 49.47
C ALA A 85 4.43 -5.74 48.68
N TRP A 86 3.63 -6.51 47.97
CA TRP A 86 2.59 -6.02 47.06
C TRP A 86 1.32 -5.74 47.85
N GLN A 87 0.88 -4.48 47.88
CA GLN A 87 -0.51 -4.13 48.21
C GLN A 87 -1.38 -4.46 46.97
N PRO A 88 -2.61 -5.00 47.18
CA PRO A 88 -3.46 -5.52 46.10
C PRO A 88 -3.87 -4.46 45.05
N TRP A 89 -3.81 -3.20 45.37
CA TRP A 89 -4.12 -2.07 44.45
C TRP A 89 -3.03 -1.87 43.37
N GLY A 90 -1.78 -2.26 43.63
CA GLY A 90 -0.69 -2.21 42.68
C GLY A 90 -0.84 -3.24 41.56
N ALA A 91 -1.46 -4.39 41.84
CA ALA A 91 -1.70 -5.45 40.85
C ALA A 91 -2.73 -5.03 39.78
N ILE A 92 -3.77 -4.27 40.17
CA ILE A 92 -4.79 -3.77 39.21
C ILE A 92 -4.19 -2.69 38.29
N ALA A 93 -3.39 -1.77 38.84
CA ALA A 93 -2.73 -0.73 38.04
C ALA A 93 -1.70 -1.35 37.07
N ALA A 94 -0.96 -2.38 37.48
CA ALA A 94 -0.02 -3.10 36.63
C ALA A 94 -0.73 -3.88 35.51
N ALA A 95 -1.88 -4.51 35.80
CA ALA A 95 -2.67 -5.23 34.78
C ALA A 95 -3.24 -4.30 33.72
N VAL A 96 -3.79 -3.14 34.13
CA VAL A 96 -4.31 -2.12 33.19
C VAL A 96 -3.18 -1.50 32.35
N GLY A 97 -2.02 -1.21 32.96
CA GLY A 97 -0.84 -0.72 32.25
C GLY A 97 -0.27 -1.76 31.26
N PHE A 98 -0.25 -3.03 31.63
CA PHE A 98 0.24 -4.13 30.79
C PHE A 98 -0.71 -4.41 29.58
N CYS A 99 -2.03 -4.38 29.81
CA CYS A 99 -3.01 -4.47 28.72
C CYS A 99 -2.92 -3.27 27.75
N GLY A 100 -2.68 -2.07 28.24
CA GLY A 100 -2.46 -0.88 27.45
C GLY A 100 -1.18 -0.96 26.60
N LEU A 101 -0.09 -1.48 27.17
CA LEU A 101 1.19 -1.67 26.47
C LEU A 101 1.12 -2.77 25.40
N LEU A 102 0.34 -3.83 25.59
CA LEU A 102 0.15 -4.90 24.60
C LEU A 102 -0.80 -4.49 23.48
N SER A 103 -1.76 -3.60 23.74
CA SER A 103 -2.72 -3.14 22.72
C SER A 103 -2.18 -1.98 21.86
N ALA A 104 -1.28 -1.16 22.39
CA ALA A 104 -0.72 -0.01 21.69
C ALA A 104 -0.04 -0.37 20.33
N PRO A 105 0.86 -1.38 20.24
CA PRO A 105 1.48 -1.75 18.97
C PRO A 105 0.45 -2.29 17.96
N PHE A 106 -0.60 -2.97 18.43
CA PHE A 106 -1.65 -3.49 17.55
C PHE A 106 -2.49 -2.37 16.94
N ILE A 107 -2.82 -1.35 17.71
CA ILE A 107 -3.58 -0.17 17.25
C ILE A 107 -2.74 0.67 16.28
N VAL A 108 -1.46 0.88 16.57
CA VAL A 108 -0.54 1.65 15.71
C VAL A 108 -0.33 0.93 14.38
N ASN A 109 -0.08 -0.38 14.41
CA ASN A 109 0.12 -1.18 13.20
C ASN A 109 -1.14 -1.19 12.31
N SER A 110 -2.33 -1.26 12.92
CA SER A 110 -3.58 -1.26 12.19
C SER A 110 -3.88 0.07 11.46
N ARG A 111 -3.55 1.20 12.10
CA ARG A 111 -3.71 2.52 11.49
C ARG A 111 -2.71 2.75 10.35
N ASN A 112 -1.49 2.23 10.48
CA ASN A 112 -0.49 2.30 9.42
C ASN A 112 -0.92 1.49 8.19
N GLN A 113 -1.46 0.29 8.38
CA GLN A 113 -1.92 -0.56 7.28
C GLN A 113 -3.09 0.08 6.51
N SER A 114 -4.08 0.64 7.20
CA SER A 114 -5.19 1.37 6.56
C SER A 114 -4.71 2.59 5.76
N ARG A 115 -3.70 3.30 6.24
CA ARG A 115 -3.09 4.42 5.51
C ARG A 115 -2.33 3.98 4.28
N LEU A 116 -1.61 2.86 4.35
CA LEU A 116 -0.87 2.32 3.19
C LEU A 116 -1.84 1.96 2.06
N VAL A 117 -2.98 1.35 2.37
CA VAL A 117 -4.02 1.06 1.37
C VAL A 117 -4.55 2.35 0.72
N ALA A 118 -4.82 3.40 1.50
CA ALA A 118 -5.24 4.68 0.95
C ALA A 118 -4.17 5.27 0.01
N GLU A 119 -2.89 5.29 0.42
CA GLU A 119 -1.80 5.79 -0.43
C GLU A 119 -1.64 4.97 -1.72
N GLU A 120 -1.90 3.68 -1.69
CA GLU A 120 -1.88 2.80 -2.85
C GLU A 120 -3.03 3.11 -3.82
N LEU A 121 -4.25 3.30 -3.31
CA LEU A 121 -5.43 3.68 -4.11
C LEU A 121 -5.25 5.05 -4.77
N LEU A 122 -4.68 6.03 -4.04
CA LEU A 122 -4.32 7.31 -4.62
C LEU A 122 -3.32 7.14 -5.77
N SER A 123 -2.26 6.37 -5.55
CA SER A 123 -1.26 6.10 -6.59
C SER A 123 -1.85 5.37 -7.80
N ALA A 124 -2.84 4.49 -7.59
CA ALA A 124 -3.57 3.83 -8.68
C ALA A 124 -4.39 4.83 -9.50
N HIS A 125 -5.07 5.77 -8.81
CA HIS A 125 -5.80 6.87 -9.47
C HIS A 125 -4.85 7.76 -10.29
N GLU A 126 -3.74 8.22 -9.71
CA GLU A 126 -2.74 9.06 -10.40
C GLU A 126 -2.17 8.36 -11.64
N ARG A 127 -1.85 7.07 -11.55
CA ARG A 127 -1.38 6.28 -12.72
C ARG A 127 -2.45 6.20 -13.81
N ALA A 128 -3.72 6.04 -13.44
CA ALA A 128 -4.82 5.94 -14.39
C ALA A 128 -5.10 7.27 -15.12
N LEU A 129 -4.80 8.42 -14.50
CA LEU A 129 -4.92 9.73 -15.16
C LEU A 129 -3.91 9.91 -16.31
N VAL A 130 -2.72 9.31 -16.18
CA VAL A 130 -1.64 9.41 -17.20
C VAL A 130 -1.73 8.28 -18.22
N GLY A 131 -2.22 7.11 -17.81
CA GLY A 131 -2.26 5.90 -18.63
C GLY A 131 -3.65 5.53 -19.13
N ARG A 132 -3.96 4.21 -19.10
CA ARG A 132 -5.27 3.68 -19.44
C ARG A 132 -6.21 3.83 -18.24
N SER A 133 -7.22 4.65 -18.37
CA SER A 133 -8.16 4.94 -17.28
C SER A 133 -9.26 3.89 -17.10
N VAL A 134 -9.66 3.22 -18.19
CA VAL A 134 -10.68 2.18 -18.22
C VAL A 134 -10.25 1.02 -19.12
N ASP A 135 -10.62 -0.19 -18.76
CA ASP A 135 -10.46 -1.39 -19.59
C ASP A 135 -11.75 -1.72 -20.36
N VAL A 136 -12.89 -1.44 -19.75
CA VAL A 136 -14.20 -1.46 -20.41
C VAL A 136 -14.75 -0.05 -20.45
N VAL A 137 -14.96 0.47 -21.66
CA VAL A 137 -15.59 1.79 -21.89
C VAL A 137 -17.09 1.57 -22.05
N SER A 138 -17.88 1.96 -21.07
CA SER A 138 -19.34 1.93 -21.16
C SER A 138 -19.93 2.79 -20.05
N SER A 139 -20.99 3.52 -20.40
CA SER A 139 -21.82 4.25 -19.44
C SER A 139 -23.00 3.41 -18.94
N ASP A 140 -23.14 2.19 -19.43
CA ASP A 140 -24.22 1.28 -19.04
C ASP A 140 -23.71 0.28 -17.96
N GLN A 141 -24.33 0.36 -16.77
CA GLN A 141 -24.06 -0.54 -15.67
C GLN A 141 -24.28 -2.04 -16.05
N HIS A 142 -25.21 -2.31 -16.96
CA HIS A 142 -25.49 -3.66 -17.44
C HIS A 142 -24.39 -4.21 -18.36
N THR A 143 -23.52 -3.36 -18.85
CA THR A 143 -22.31 -3.75 -19.60
C THR A 143 -21.10 -3.81 -18.65
N VAL A 144 -20.91 -2.81 -17.78
CA VAL A 144 -19.74 -2.72 -16.90
C VAL A 144 -19.76 -3.80 -15.84
N LYS A 145 -20.90 -4.06 -15.19
CA LYS A 145 -20.99 -5.07 -14.11
C LYS A 145 -20.66 -6.49 -14.61
N PRO A 146 -21.23 -7.02 -15.70
CA PRO A 146 -20.89 -8.35 -16.20
C PRO A 146 -19.44 -8.46 -16.70
N TRP A 147 -18.82 -7.36 -17.12
CA TRP A 147 -17.44 -7.38 -17.59
C TRP A 147 -16.44 -7.80 -16.51
N PHE A 148 -16.74 -7.53 -15.23
CA PHE A 148 -15.92 -8.00 -14.10
C PHE A 148 -16.05 -9.51 -13.84
N ASN A 149 -17.08 -10.18 -14.36
CA ASN A 149 -17.26 -11.63 -14.18
C ASN A 149 -16.09 -12.40 -14.80
N GLY A 150 -15.50 -13.31 -14.04
CA GLY A 150 -14.31 -14.07 -14.43
C GLY A 150 -12.99 -13.32 -14.35
N LYS A 151 -13.00 -12.01 -14.04
CA LYS A 151 -11.81 -11.21 -13.77
C LYS A 151 -11.60 -10.95 -12.28
N LEU A 152 -12.69 -10.87 -11.53
CA LEU A 152 -12.69 -10.74 -10.09
C LEU A 152 -13.42 -11.92 -9.46
N PRO A 153 -13.05 -12.34 -8.23
CA PRO A 153 -13.75 -13.39 -7.49
C PRO A 153 -15.10 -12.93 -6.92
N PHE A 154 -15.53 -11.69 -7.21
CA PHE A 154 -16.76 -11.07 -6.75
C PHE A 154 -17.37 -10.22 -7.86
N SER A 155 -18.66 -9.87 -7.73
CA SER A 155 -19.36 -8.98 -8.65
C SER A 155 -19.57 -7.63 -7.97
N PRO A 156 -18.86 -6.56 -8.40
CA PRO A 156 -19.00 -5.25 -7.77
C PRO A 156 -20.41 -4.66 -8.03
N PRO A 157 -21.01 -3.96 -7.06
CA PRO A 157 -22.18 -3.15 -7.32
C PRO A 157 -21.80 -1.96 -8.21
N VAL A 158 -22.51 -1.80 -9.33
CA VAL A 158 -22.30 -0.73 -10.30
C VAL A 158 -23.58 0.07 -10.42
N THR A 159 -23.51 1.38 -10.25
CA THR A 159 -24.65 2.30 -10.35
C THR A 159 -24.34 3.40 -11.36
N ASP A 160 -25.27 3.70 -12.26
CA ASP A 160 -25.18 4.87 -13.13
C ASP A 160 -25.77 6.09 -12.38
N LEU A 161 -24.97 7.14 -12.26
CA LEU A 161 -25.35 8.41 -11.64
C LEU A 161 -25.36 9.56 -12.64
N ARG A 162 -25.65 9.27 -13.91
CA ARG A 162 -25.69 10.25 -14.98
C ARG A 162 -26.77 11.31 -14.75
N ALA A 163 -27.93 10.90 -14.26
CA ALA A 163 -29.04 11.81 -13.97
C ALA A 163 -28.65 12.85 -12.89
N GLU A 164 -27.76 12.49 -11.98
CA GLU A 164 -27.22 13.33 -10.91
C GLU A 164 -25.96 14.12 -11.33
N GLY A 165 -25.57 13.97 -12.60
CA GLY A 165 -24.43 14.66 -13.19
C GLY A 165 -23.07 14.04 -12.90
N PHE A 166 -23.04 12.73 -12.58
CA PHE A 166 -21.84 11.91 -12.41
C PHE A 166 -21.92 10.67 -13.34
N PRO A 167 -21.79 10.84 -14.66
CA PRO A 167 -21.87 9.73 -15.59
C PRO A 167 -20.79 8.69 -15.31
N LEU A 168 -21.17 7.41 -15.40
CA LEU A 168 -20.23 6.29 -15.44
C LEU A 168 -19.49 6.31 -16.79
N GLU A 169 -18.17 6.21 -16.79
CA GLU A 169 -17.34 6.13 -18.00
C GLU A 169 -16.89 4.70 -18.30
N GLY A 170 -16.86 3.85 -17.29
CA GLY A 170 -16.45 2.45 -17.44
C GLY A 170 -15.86 1.86 -16.16
N GLY A 171 -15.04 0.83 -16.35
CA GLY A 171 -14.36 0.16 -15.25
C GLY A 171 -13.04 -0.46 -15.68
N ARG A 172 -12.23 -0.78 -14.69
CA ARG A 172 -10.97 -1.54 -14.82
C ARG A 172 -10.75 -2.44 -13.61
N VAL A 173 -9.91 -3.44 -13.75
CA VAL A 173 -9.34 -4.17 -12.61
C VAL A 173 -8.07 -3.44 -12.17
N ASP A 174 -7.96 -3.20 -10.87
CA ASP A 174 -6.78 -2.61 -10.24
C ASP A 174 -6.36 -3.46 -9.04
N TYR A 175 -5.33 -3.06 -8.31
CA TYR A 175 -4.82 -3.77 -7.14
C TYR A 175 -4.71 -2.83 -5.95
N ALA A 176 -5.07 -3.32 -4.76
CA ALA A 176 -4.89 -2.63 -3.49
C ALA A 176 -4.58 -3.66 -2.39
N GLY A 177 -3.46 -3.51 -1.67
CA GLY A 177 -3.05 -4.45 -0.64
C GLY A 177 -2.87 -5.88 -1.17
N GLU A 178 -2.23 -6.03 -2.33
CA GLU A 178 -1.96 -7.32 -3.00
C GLU A 178 -3.21 -8.08 -3.51
N ARG A 179 -4.38 -7.46 -3.50
CA ARG A 179 -5.63 -8.07 -3.98
C ARG A 179 -6.19 -7.32 -5.18
N PRO A 180 -6.87 -8.03 -6.10
CA PRO A 180 -7.58 -7.37 -7.19
C PRO A 180 -8.83 -6.65 -6.67
N VAL A 181 -9.04 -5.42 -7.13
CA VAL A 181 -10.19 -4.57 -6.80
C VAL A 181 -10.87 -4.09 -8.08
N ALA A 182 -12.18 -3.85 -8.03
CA ALA A 182 -12.87 -3.18 -9.11
C ALA A 182 -12.64 -1.68 -8.98
N ALA A 183 -12.24 -1.00 -10.05
CA ALA A 183 -12.23 0.44 -10.16
C ALA A 183 -13.33 0.88 -11.13
N LEU A 184 -14.35 1.54 -10.61
CA LEU A 184 -15.44 2.15 -11.37
C LEU A 184 -15.08 3.59 -11.63
N VAL A 185 -15.12 4.02 -12.87
CA VAL A 185 -14.69 5.35 -13.30
C VAL A 185 -15.89 6.21 -13.62
N TYR A 186 -16.03 7.29 -12.87
CA TYR A 186 -17.03 8.32 -13.09
C TYR A 186 -16.37 9.64 -13.47
N SER A 187 -17.13 10.56 -14.02
CA SER A 187 -16.67 11.92 -14.29
C SER A 187 -17.59 12.97 -13.70
N ARG A 188 -17.02 14.13 -13.46
CA ARG A 188 -17.76 15.35 -13.11
C ARG A 188 -17.09 16.53 -13.78
N ARG A 189 -17.67 17.07 -14.85
CA ARG A 189 -17.05 18.10 -15.69
C ARG A 189 -15.68 17.59 -16.21
N LEU A 190 -14.57 18.23 -15.81
CA LEU A 190 -13.20 17.83 -16.18
C LEU A 190 -12.52 16.94 -15.13
N HIS A 191 -13.20 16.65 -14.03
CA HIS A 191 -12.67 15.84 -12.94
C HIS A 191 -13.07 14.38 -13.11
N ARG A 192 -12.16 13.48 -12.81
CA ARG A 192 -12.39 12.04 -12.77
C ARG A 192 -12.54 11.59 -11.33
N ILE A 193 -13.44 10.64 -11.11
CA ILE A 193 -13.67 10.00 -9.82
C ILE A 193 -13.48 8.51 -10.01
N ASP A 194 -12.47 7.92 -9.39
CA ASP A 194 -12.32 6.47 -9.33
C ASP A 194 -12.97 5.97 -8.03
N VAL A 195 -13.85 4.99 -8.15
CA VAL A 195 -14.45 4.30 -7.01
C VAL A 195 -13.90 2.88 -6.98
N PHE A 196 -13.01 2.63 -6.05
CA PHE A 196 -12.47 1.31 -5.80
C PHE A 196 -13.42 0.51 -4.92
N VAL A 197 -13.70 -0.75 -5.32
CA VAL A 197 -14.69 -1.62 -4.66
C VAL A 197 -14.09 -3.00 -4.45
N TRP A 198 -14.21 -3.54 -3.22
CA TRP A 198 -13.80 -4.91 -2.88
C TRP A 198 -14.59 -5.44 -1.68
N PRO A 199 -14.66 -6.77 -1.45
CA PRO A 199 -15.35 -7.35 -0.30
C PRO A 199 -14.76 -6.89 1.03
N ALA A 200 -15.62 -6.61 2.02
CA ALA A 200 -15.23 -6.12 3.35
C ALA A 200 -14.75 -7.22 4.30
N GLU A 201 -14.79 -8.49 3.91
CA GLU A 201 -14.52 -9.65 4.77
C GLU A 201 -13.10 -9.62 5.34
N GLY A 202 -13.00 -9.55 6.68
CA GLY A 202 -11.72 -9.59 7.40
C GLY A 202 -10.83 -8.37 7.24
N GLU A 203 -11.29 -7.35 6.54
CA GLU A 203 -10.51 -6.18 6.18
C GLU A 203 -10.74 -5.00 7.11
N LYS A 204 -9.65 -4.28 7.38
CA LYS A 204 -9.75 -2.96 7.99
C LYS A 204 -9.99 -1.93 6.90
N PRO A 205 -11.06 -1.14 7.00
CA PRO A 205 -11.33 -0.10 6.03
C PRO A 205 -10.18 0.93 6.03
N PRO A 206 -9.88 1.56 4.86
CA PRO A 206 -9.10 2.77 4.80
C PRO A 206 -9.69 3.84 5.72
N PRO A 207 -8.94 4.91 6.05
CA PRO A 207 -9.51 6.04 6.79
C PRO A 207 -10.77 6.56 6.09
N GLU A 208 -11.82 6.88 6.87
CA GLU A 208 -13.08 7.41 6.31
C GLU A 208 -12.83 8.60 5.38
N ARG A 209 -11.84 9.42 5.72
CA ARG A 209 -11.38 10.51 4.87
C ARG A 209 -9.86 10.63 4.91
N PHE A 210 -9.27 10.69 3.72
CA PHE A 210 -7.84 10.91 3.52
C PHE A 210 -7.65 11.99 2.45
N ALA A 211 -6.68 12.88 2.63
CA ALA A 211 -6.38 13.91 1.64
C ALA A 211 -4.86 14.06 1.48
N ARG A 212 -4.39 14.08 0.24
CA ARG A 212 -2.98 14.23 -0.11
C ARG A 212 -2.82 14.77 -1.53
N ASN A 213 -1.85 15.65 -1.73
CA ASN A 213 -1.47 16.18 -3.06
C ASN A 213 -2.62 16.79 -3.87
N GLY A 214 -3.62 17.38 -3.20
CA GLY A 214 -4.79 17.94 -3.88
C GLY A 214 -5.93 16.95 -4.16
N TYR A 215 -5.71 15.66 -3.90
CA TYR A 215 -6.74 14.62 -3.99
C TYR A 215 -7.42 14.40 -2.64
N THR A 216 -8.67 14.01 -2.70
CA THR A 216 -9.46 13.59 -1.54
C THR A 216 -9.95 12.17 -1.77
N GLU A 217 -9.86 11.34 -0.74
CA GLU A 217 -10.43 10.01 -0.67
C GLU A 217 -11.54 10.00 0.38
N ILE A 218 -12.63 9.32 0.07
CA ILE A 218 -13.72 9.05 1.01
C ILE A 218 -14.04 7.57 0.96
N SER A 219 -13.93 6.89 2.10
CA SER A 219 -14.17 5.45 2.22
C SER A 219 -15.42 5.15 3.05
N TRP A 220 -16.17 4.14 2.64
CA TRP A 220 -17.35 3.64 3.36
C TRP A 220 -17.56 2.16 3.11
N THR A 221 -18.40 1.55 3.94
CA THR A 221 -18.81 0.16 3.78
C THR A 221 -20.32 0.11 3.51
N ARG A 222 -20.73 -0.71 2.55
CA ARG A 222 -22.13 -1.00 2.23
C ARG A 222 -22.25 -2.42 1.65
N ASP A 223 -23.30 -3.15 2.02
CA ASP A 223 -23.62 -4.48 1.49
C ASP A 223 -22.44 -5.45 1.47
N ASN A 224 -21.65 -5.47 2.54
CA ASN A 224 -20.42 -6.26 2.69
C ASN A 224 -19.30 -5.91 1.67
N PHE A 225 -19.35 -4.73 1.07
CA PHE A 225 -18.27 -4.17 0.25
C PHE A 225 -17.66 -2.94 0.90
N LEU A 226 -16.35 -2.82 0.75
CA LEU A 226 -15.61 -1.58 0.98
C LEU A 226 -15.57 -0.78 -0.31
N PHE A 227 -15.79 0.52 -0.18
CA PHE A 227 -15.72 1.50 -1.26
C PHE A 227 -14.74 2.59 -0.87
N THR A 228 -13.96 3.05 -1.82
CA THR A 228 -13.12 4.25 -1.68
C THR A 228 -13.23 5.07 -2.95
N ALA A 229 -13.79 6.27 -2.84
CA ALA A 229 -13.82 7.24 -3.93
C ALA A 229 -12.60 8.15 -3.85
N VAL A 230 -11.87 8.29 -4.95
CA VAL A 230 -10.66 9.12 -5.08
C VAL A 230 -10.87 10.13 -6.19
N SER A 231 -10.61 11.42 -5.92
CA SER A 231 -10.71 12.49 -6.93
C SER A 231 -9.99 13.77 -6.47
N ASP A 232 -9.63 14.62 -7.43
CA ASP A 232 -9.24 16.02 -7.26
C ASP A 232 -10.42 16.98 -7.14
N LEU A 233 -11.66 16.46 -7.18
CA LEU A 233 -12.89 17.21 -7.00
C LEU A 233 -12.95 17.86 -5.61
N ASN A 234 -13.57 19.03 -5.50
CA ASN A 234 -13.72 19.65 -4.18
C ASN A 234 -14.45 18.72 -3.20
N GLY A 235 -14.08 18.79 -1.92
CA GLY A 235 -14.53 17.83 -0.92
C GLY A 235 -16.06 17.83 -0.68
N ALA A 236 -16.77 18.92 -0.98
CA ALA A 236 -18.23 18.99 -0.83
C ALA A 236 -18.93 18.23 -1.97
N GLU A 237 -18.47 18.40 -3.22
CA GLU A 237 -19.01 17.68 -4.37
C GLU A 237 -18.67 16.18 -4.30
N LEU A 238 -17.45 15.81 -3.87
CA LEU A 238 -17.10 14.40 -3.66
C LEU A 238 -17.96 13.76 -2.55
N THR A 239 -18.24 14.50 -1.46
CA THR A 239 -19.15 14.03 -0.40
C THR A 239 -20.59 13.88 -0.93
N ALA A 240 -21.06 14.78 -1.78
CA ALA A 240 -22.38 14.64 -2.40
C ALA A 240 -22.45 13.39 -3.30
N PHE A 241 -21.43 13.15 -4.12
CA PHE A 241 -21.29 11.95 -4.93
C PHE A 241 -21.33 10.66 -4.12
N THR A 242 -20.51 10.57 -3.04
CA THR A 242 -20.48 9.37 -2.21
C THR A 242 -21.82 9.11 -1.50
N ARG A 243 -22.54 10.15 -1.08
CA ARG A 243 -23.89 10.01 -0.51
C ARG A 243 -24.89 9.44 -1.52
N LEU A 244 -24.81 9.81 -2.79
CA LEU A 244 -25.64 9.21 -3.83
C LEU A 244 -25.38 7.72 -3.94
N LEU A 245 -24.11 7.29 -3.95
CA LEU A 245 -23.76 5.87 -3.99
C LEU A 245 -24.14 5.11 -2.71
N MET A 246 -24.11 5.75 -1.54
CA MET A 246 -24.51 5.13 -0.27
C MET A 246 -26.02 4.86 -0.19
N ASN A 247 -26.84 5.64 -0.89
CA ASN A 247 -28.31 5.60 -0.82
C ASN A 247 -28.97 4.77 -1.94
N GLN A 248 -28.17 4.14 -2.79
CA GLN A 248 -28.65 3.23 -3.85
C GLN A 248 -28.73 1.80 -3.31
#